data_387b51c7b864b03cfd072c9c5c5b955a
#
_entry.id   387b51c7b864b03cfd072c9c5c5b955a
#
_cell.length_a   1.000
_cell.length_b   1.000
_cell.length_c   1.000
_cell.angle_alpha   90.00
_cell.angle_beta   90.00
_cell.angle_gamma   90.00
#
_symmetry.space_group_name_H-M   'P 1'
#
loop_
_entity.id
_entity.type
_entity.pdbx_description
1 polymer ?
#
loop_
_entity_poly.entity_id
_entity_poly.type
_entity_poly.pdbx_seq_one_letter_code
_entity_poly.pdbx_strand_id
1 'polypeptide(L)'
;YQRAGGTRQGIYVCTPSGVLLSSINSLNPDDVLDNIKLGLEKWNSLPQKDRQLPEGFNPSPRHRWENSYPSEGMVLKSVKVDLLSDPPLQSARGDRWNIDHVWFNKNETHLWLPDDPQEGDLYNLPTILTDRLFRFHLVDNVRGQTLPFAPQEIKEANIDIEIKNRKGNIVELAIEGASKANAKGPWLLGDNDWTPNHELDHSINTNLMGSATYDLVLEKFTEFEMV
;
A
#
# COMPACT_ATOMS: atom_id res chain seq x y z
N TYR A 1 11.46 20.37 0.46
CA TYR A 1 11.02 19.67 -0.73
C TYR A 1 9.70 20.23 -1.26
N GLN A 2 8.69 20.43 -0.46
CA GLN A 2 7.40 20.95 -0.88
C GLN A 2 6.80 21.91 0.12
N ARG A 3 6.62 23.17 -0.28
CA ARG A 3 5.88 24.14 0.52
C ARG A 3 4.36 24.09 0.30
N ALA A 4 3.94 23.48 -0.80
CA ALA A 4 2.54 23.48 -1.24
C ALA A 4 1.86 22.12 -1.17
N GLY A 5 2.40 21.17 -0.40
CA GLY A 5 1.88 19.81 -0.36
C GLY A 5 2.01 19.08 -1.72
N GLY A 6 1.74 17.82 -1.75
CA GLY A 6 1.85 17.00 -2.95
C GLY A 6 3.29 16.62 -3.33
N THR A 7 3.43 15.48 -3.95
CA THR A 7 4.70 14.98 -4.50
C THR A 7 4.93 15.61 -5.88
N ARG A 8 6.14 16.04 -6.13
CA ARG A 8 6.55 16.37 -7.50
C ARG A 8 6.98 15.10 -8.20
N GLN A 9 6.23 14.72 -9.20
CA GLN A 9 6.67 13.72 -10.16
C GLN A 9 7.57 14.39 -11.20
N GLY A 10 8.51 13.66 -11.75
CA GLY A 10 9.33 14.20 -12.82
C GLY A 10 10.73 13.60 -12.90
N ILE A 11 11.48 14.11 -13.85
CA ILE A 11 12.88 13.79 -14.09
C ILE A 11 13.72 14.90 -13.51
N TYR A 12 14.69 14.56 -12.70
CA TYR A 12 15.54 15.49 -11.96
C TYR A 12 17.00 15.28 -12.36
N VAL A 13 17.70 16.34 -12.68
CA VAL A 13 19.15 16.35 -12.85
C VAL A 13 19.75 16.98 -11.61
N CYS A 14 20.59 16.23 -10.91
CA CYS A 14 21.19 16.64 -9.64
C CYS A 14 22.70 16.46 -9.66
N THR A 15 23.39 17.20 -8.82
CA THR A 15 24.80 16.91 -8.49
C THR A 15 24.93 15.59 -7.73
N PRO A 16 26.11 15.00 -7.64
CA PRO A 16 26.34 13.82 -6.80
C PRO A 16 25.98 14.02 -5.31
N SER A 17 26.03 15.26 -4.82
CA SER A 17 25.62 15.64 -3.46
C SER A 17 24.11 15.93 -3.32
N GLY A 18 23.32 15.77 -4.39
CA GLY A 18 21.86 15.92 -4.36
C GLY A 18 21.35 17.36 -4.61
N VAL A 19 22.20 18.29 -5.02
CA VAL A 19 21.75 19.65 -5.37
C VAL A 19 21.02 19.61 -6.71
N LEU A 20 19.79 20.12 -6.76
CA LEU A 20 18.97 20.15 -7.96
C LEU A 20 19.53 21.14 -8.99
N LEU A 21 19.78 20.68 -10.21
CA LEU A 21 20.21 21.49 -11.35
C LEU A 21 19.05 21.84 -12.28
N SER A 22 18.25 20.85 -12.64
CA SER A 22 17.03 21.04 -13.44
C SER A 22 16.00 19.97 -13.15
N SER A 23 14.75 20.23 -13.47
CA SER A 23 13.67 19.24 -13.37
C SER A 23 12.56 19.52 -14.35
N ILE A 24 11.91 18.46 -14.81
CA ILE A 24 10.74 18.55 -15.67
C ILE A 24 9.76 17.41 -15.33
N ASN A 25 8.47 17.69 -15.45
CA ASN A 25 7.41 16.69 -15.41
C ASN A 25 6.82 16.51 -16.81
N SER A 26 7.51 15.80 -17.66
CA SER A 26 7.09 15.46 -19.03
C SER A 26 7.53 14.05 -19.38
N LEU A 27 6.72 13.37 -20.22
CA LEU A 27 7.07 12.11 -20.87
C LEU A 27 7.50 12.33 -22.34
N ASN A 28 7.46 13.57 -22.82
CA ASN A 28 7.95 13.90 -24.15
C ASN A 28 9.49 13.80 -24.18
N PRO A 29 10.08 12.98 -25.06
CA PRO A 29 11.54 12.79 -25.11
C PRO A 29 12.33 14.08 -25.39
N ASP A 30 11.79 14.98 -26.21
CA ASP A 30 12.48 16.24 -26.57
C ASP A 30 12.57 17.17 -25.35
N ASP A 31 11.47 17.31 -24.60
CA ASP A 31 11.45 18.10 -23.37
C ASP A 31 12.42 17.53 -22.32
N VAL A 32 12.48 16.19 -22.21
CA VAL A 32 13.40 15.49 -21.29
C VAL A 32 14.84 15.75 -21.70
N LEU A 33 15.14 15.67 -23.00
CA LEU A 33 16.47 15.94 -23.52
C LEU A 33 16.91 17.38 -23.24
N ASP A 34 16.02 18.33 -23.43
CA ASP A 34 16.32 19.76 -23.18
C ASP A 34 16.52 20.05 -21.69
N ASN A 35 15.73 19.37 -20.81
CA ASN A 35 15.96 19.43 -19.38
C ASN A 35 17.33 18.86 -18.96
N ILE A 36 17.77 17.75 -19.59
CA ILE A 36 19.10 17.18 -19.34
C ILE A 36 20.20 18.13 -19.80
N LYS A 37 20.08 18.72 -21.01
CA LYS A 37 21.03 19.72 -21.53
C LYS A 37 21.16 20.91 -20.57
N LEU A 38 20.02 21.48 -20.13
CA LEU A 38 20.00 22.56 -19.16
C LEU A 38 20.71 22.16 -17.84
N GLY A 39 20.48 20.95 -17.37
CA GLY A 39 21.17 20.43 -16.20
C GLY A 39 22.68 20.33 -16.39
N LEU A 40 23.14 19.87 -17.56
CA LEU A 40 24.55 19.78 -17.91
C LEU A 40 25.20 21.16 -18.06
N GLU A 41 24.53 22.14 -18.63
CA GLU A 41 25.00 23.52 -18.71
C GLU A 41 25.23 24.08 -17.29
N LYS A 42 24.25 23.92 -16.42
CA LYS A 42 24.39 24.34 -15.03
C LYS A 42 25.52 23.59 -14.30
N TRP A 43 25.63 22.28 -14.51
CA TRP A 43 26.75 21.49 -14.00
C TRP A 43 28.10 22.04 -14.43
N ASN A 44 28.25 22.36 -15.72
CA ASN A 44 29.49 22.88 -16.28
C ASN A 44 29.84 24.28 -15.75
N SER A 45 28.85 25.07 -15.35
CA SER A 45 29.03 26.37 -14.73
C SER A 45 29.38 26.36 -13.25
N LEU A 46 29.19 25.22 -12.58
CA LEU A 46 29.53 25.08 -11.15
C LEU A 46 31.04 25.13 -10.92
N PRO A 47 31.49 25.73 -9.82
CA PRO A 47 32.88 25.60 -9.36
C PRO A 47 33.26 24.14 -9.16
N GLN A 48 34.52 23.79 -9.37
CA GLN A 48 34.99 22.41 -9.26
C GLN A 48 34.68 21.78 -7.87
N LYS A 49 34.79 22.57 -6.81
CA LYS A 49 34.46 22.13 -5.44
C LYS A 49 32.99 21.69 -5.29
N ASP A 50 32.07 22.29 -6.04
CA ASP A 50 30.64 22.00 -5.97
C ASP A 50 30.22 20.84 -6.88
N ARG A 51 31.13 20.38 -7.75
CA ARG A 51 30.96 19.18 -8.59
C ARG A 51 31.46 17.90 -7.91
N GLN A 52 32.22 18.04 -6.84
CA GLN A 52 32.75 16.91 -6.08
C GLN A 52 31.87 16.63 -4.87
N LEU A 53 31.88 15.38 -4.44
CA LEU A 53 31.29 15.05 -3.15
C LEU A 53 32.11 15.73 -2.04
N PRO A 54 31.44 16.31 -1.02
CA PRO A 54 32.13 16.84 0.14
C PRO A 54 33.06 15.78 0.75
N GLU A 55 34.21 16.21 1.26
CA GLU A 55 35.11 15.32 1.98
C GLU A 55 34.38 14.64 3.15
N GLY A 56 34.52 13.33 3.28
CA GLY A 56 33.81 12.56 4.29
C GLY A 56 32.32 12.27 3.99
N PHE A 57 31.85 12.66 2.79
CA PHE A 57 30.48 12.32 2.40
C PHE A 57 30.30 10.81 2.32
N ASN A 58 29.46 10.29 3.18
CA ASN A 58 29.06 8.89 3.17
C ASN A 58 27.56 8.83 2.85
N PRO A 59 27.18 8.41 1.62
CA PRO A 59 25.77 8.33 1.26
C PRO A 59 25.10 7.29 2.17
N SER A 60 23.97 7.64 2.72
CA SER A 60 23.14 6.66 3.44
C SER A 60 22.85 5.48 2.53
N PRO A 61 22.93 4.24 3.04
CA PRO A 61 22.55 3.07 2.27
C PRO A 61 21.13 3.27 1.70
N ARG A 62 20.90 2.78 0.49
CA ARG A 62 19.57 2.84 -0.11
C ARG A 62 18.59 2.14 0.83
N HIS A 63 17.62 2.89 1.32
CA HIS A 63 16.54 2.31 2.10
C HIS A 63 15.68 1.44 1.18
N ARG A 64 15.45 0.21 1.58
CA ARG A 64 14.52 -0.73 0.94
C ARG A 64 13.31 -0.87 1.82
N TRP A 65 12.13 -0.93 1.21
CA TRP A 65 10.87 -1.13 1.91
C TRP A 65 10.92 -2.36 2.83
N GLU A 66 11.53 -3.43 2.33
CA GLU A 66 11.65 -4.71 3.03
C GLU A 66 12.42 -4.58 4.35
N ASN A 67 13.31 -3.61 4.46
CA ASN A 67 14.05 -3.35 5.69
C ASN A 67 13.21 -2.66 6.77
N SER A 68 12.02 -2.17 6.41
CA SER A 68 11.07 -1.53 7.34
C SER A 68 10.00 -2.49 7.83
N TYR A 69 9.90 -3.67 7.28
CA TYR A 69 8.96 -4.65 7.77
C TYR A 69 9.40 -5.16 9.14
N PRO A 70 8.45 -5.39 10.07
CA PRO A 70 8.79 -5.89 11.39
C PRO A 70 9.42 -7.28 11.28
N SER A 71 10.53 -7.48 11.99
CA SER A 71 11.15 -8.80 12.10
C SER A 71 10.19 -9.78 12.75
N GLU A 72 10.18 -11.03 12.28
CA GLU A 72 9.31 -12.11 12.76
C GLU A 72 7.80 -11.82 12.66
N GLY A 73 7.42 -10.80 11.89
CA GLY A 73 6.04 -10.47 11.61
C GLY A 73 5.51 -11.15 10.35
N MET A 74 4.27 -10.83 9.99
CA MET A 74 3.62 -11.29 8.78
C MET A 74 3.48 -10.14 7.79
N VAL A 75 3.81 -10.39 6.52
CA VAL A 75 3.58 -9.44 5.42
C VAL A 75 2.72 -10.12 4.36
N LEU A 76 1.55 -9.55 4.12
CA LEU A 76 0.63 -10.02 3.09
C LEU A 76 0.75 -9.11 1.87
N LYS A 77 0.95 -9.70 0.72
CA LYS A 77 0.88 -9.01 -0.57
C LYS A 77 -0.55 -9.10 -1.09
N SER A 78 -1.19 -7.96 -1.24
CA SER A 78 -2.53 -7.85 -1.80
C SER A 78 -2.46 -7.43 -3.27
N VAL A 79 -3.18 -8.13 -4.12
CA VAL A 79 -3.37 -7.76 -5.53
C VAL A 79 -4.84 -7.39 -5.71
N LYS A 80 -5.10 -6.19 -6.17
CA LYS A 80 -6.43 -5.67 -6.43
C LYS A 80 -6.63 -5.53 -7.92
N VAL A 81 -7.75 -6.04 -8.42
CA VAL A 81 -8.05 -6.05 -9.86
C VAL A 81 -9.51 -5.65 -10.05
N ASP A 82 -9.78 -4.76 -11.02
CA ASP A 82 -11.14 -4.53 -11.49
C ASP A 82 -11.64 -5.78 -12.19
N LEU A 83 -12.77 -6.31 -11.75
CA LEU A 83 -13.43 -7.39 -12.48
C LEU A 83 -14.06 -6.82 -13.75
N LEU A 84 -13.93 -7.55 -14.84
CA LEU A 84 -14.54 -7.17 -16.11
C LEU A 84 -16.05 -7.12 -15.94
N SER A 85 -16.65 -6.01 -16.32
CA SER A 85 -18.10 -5.90 -16.42
C SER A 85 -18.62 -6.54 -17.71
N ASP A 86 -19.83 -7.07 -17.70
CA ASP A 86 -20.50 -7.55 -18.89
C ASP A 86 -21.71 -6.62 -19.22
N PRO A 87 -21.67 -5.86 -20.32
CA PRO A 87 -20.59 -5.73 -21.31
C PRO A 87 -19.34 -5.01 -20.74
N PRO A 88 -18.16 -5.32 -21.28
CA PRO A 88 -16.93 -4.65 -20.84
C PRO A 88 -17.05 -3.13 -20.96
N LEU A 89 -16.77 -2.42 -19.88
CA LEU A 89 -16.63 -0.97 -19.95
C LEU A 89 -15.51 -0.64 -20.93
N GLN A 90 -15.80 0.14 -21.96
CA GLN A 90 -14.80 0.65 -22.89
C GLN A 90 -13.89 1.64 -22.15
N SER A 91 -12.97 1.12 -21.38
CA SER A 91 -11.93 1.92 -20.73
C SER A 91 -10.76 2.02 -21.69
N ALA A 92 -10.38 3.22 -22.05
CA ALA A 92 -9.16 3.46 -22.85
C ALA A 92 -7.87 3.01 -22.15
N ARG A 93 -7.92 2.55 -20.91
CA ARG A 93 -6.77 2.20 -20.08
C ARG A 93 -6.61 0.70 -19.80
N GLY A 94 -7.44 -0.15 -20.37
CA GLY A 94 -7.36 -1.61 -20.17
C GLY A 94 -7.67 -2.06 -18.74
N ASP A 95 -7.26 -3.27 -18.43
CA ASP A 95 -7.44 -3.87 -17.11
C ASP A 95 -6.65 -3.08 -16.06
N ARG A 96 -7.33 -2.70 -14.98
CA ARG A 96 -6.72 -1.97 -13.89
C ARG A 96 -6.43 -2.93 -12.76
N TRP A 97 -5.23 -2.80 -12.22
CA TRP A 97 -4.79 -3.54 -11.06
C TRP A 97 -3.81 -2.72 -10.22
N ASN A 98 -3.72 -3.03 -8.96
CA ASN A 98 -2.77 -2.42 -8.05
C ASN A 98 -2.25 -3.45 -7.05
N ILE A 99 -1.07 -3.21 -6.51
CA ILE A 99 -0.46 -4.03 -5.47
C ILE A 99 -0.33 -3.20 -4.21
N ASP A 100 -0.71 -3.80 -3.10
CA ASP A 100 -0.53 -3.25 -1.77
C ASP A 100 0.13 -4.28 -0.86
N HIS A 101 0.69 -3.82 0.25
CA HIS A 101 1.29 -4.69 1.26
C HIS A 101 0.75 -4.28 2.63
N VAL A 102 0.19 -5.24 3.33
CA VAL A 102 -0.18 -5.09 4.74
C VAL A 102 0.75 -5.92 5.60
N TRP A 103 1.16 -5.39 6.72
CA TRP A 103 2.08 -6.06 7.61
C TRP A 103 1.61 -5.97 9.07
N PHE A 104 1.95 -7.02 9.79
CA PHE A 104 1.67 -7.20 11.20
C PHE A 104 2.97 -7.54 11.90
N ASN A 105 3.25 -6.94 13.04
CA ASN A 105 4.38 -7.34 13.86
C ASN A 105 4.12 -8.70 14.51
N LYS A 106 5.14 -9.27 15.18
CA LYS A 106 5.02 -10.58 15.81
C LYS A 106 3.80 -10.69 16.74
N ASN A 107 3.62 -9.71 17.62
CA ASN A 107 2.50 -9.73 18.58
C ASN A 107 1.15 -9.63 17.88
N GLU A 108 1.04 -8.82 16.84
CA GLU A 108 -0.17 -8.70 16.04
C GLU A 108 -0.46 -9.97 15.24
N THR A 109 0.58 -10.67 14.80
CA THR A 109 0.43 -11.97 14.11
C THR A 109 -0.17 -13.03 15.04
N HIS A 110 0.20 -13.02 16.32
CA HIS A 110 -0.37 -13.92 17.30
C HIS A 110 -1.87 -13.67 17.57
N LEU A 111 -2.33 -12.43 17.38
CA LEU A 111 -3.75 -12.08 17.54
C LEU A 111 -4.68 -12.69 16.47
N TRP A 112 -4.15 -13.38 15.49
CA TRP A 112 -4.93 -14.10 14.49
C TRP A 112 -5.46 -15.45 14.99
N LEU A 113 -5.03 -15.92 16.17
CA LEU A 113 -5.48 -17.15 16.79
C LEU A 113 -5.80 -16.93 18.27
N PRO A 114 -6.67 -17.74 18.85
CA PRO A 114 -6.78 -17.84 20.31
C PRO A 114 -5.51 -18.47 20.91
N ASP A 115 -5.27 -18.28 22.20
CA ASP A 115 -4.06 -18.75 22.90
C ASP A 115 -3.85 -20.27 22.80
N ASP A 116 -4.93 -21.05 22.80
CA ASP A 116 -4.90 -22.51 22.65
C ASP A 116 -5.96 -22.97 21.62
N PRO A 117 -5.68 -22.85 20.32
CA PRO A 117 -6.65 -23.12 19.27
C PRO A 117 -7.04 -24.61 19.24
N GLN A 118 -8.33 -24.91 19.30
CA GLN A 118 -8.87 -26.26 19.18
C GLN A 118 -9.71 -26.38 17.90
N GLU A 119 -9.75 -27.57 17.32
CA GLU A 119 -10.60 -27.84 16.16
C GLU A 119 -12.07 -27.53 16.48
N GLY A 120 -12.71 -26.75 15.62
CA GLY A 120 -14.08 -26.28 15.76
C GLY A 120 -14.23 -24.95 16.53
N ASP A 121 -13.14 -24.39 17.06
CA ASP A 121 -13.20 -23.04 17.66
C ASP A 121 -13.57 -21.99 16.65
N LEU A 122 -14.45 -21.08 17.07
CA LEU A 122 -14.78 -19.86 16.36
C LEU A 122 -14.19 -18.66 17.09
N TYR A 123 -13.45 -17.86 16.38
CA TYR A 123 -12.70 -16.73 16.93
C TYR A 123 -12.93 -15.48 16.09
N ASN A 124 -13.30 -14.39 16.74
CA ASN A 124 -13.47 -13.10 16.07
C ASN A 124 -12.16 -12.31 16.13
N LEU A 125 -11.65 -11.88 14.98
CA LEU A 125 -10.40 -11.14 14.91
C LEU A 125 -10.50 -9.82 15.66
N PRO A 126 -9.53 -9.47 16.52
CA PRO A 126 -9.57 -8.23 17.31
C PRO A 126 -9.70 -6.97 16.45
N THR A 127 -10.49 -6.02 16.92
CA THR A 127 -10.83 -4.77 16.21
C THR A 127 -9.61 -3.98 15.75
N ILE A 128 -8.51 -4.02 16.49
CA ILE A 128 -7.27 -3.34 16.11
C ILE A 128 -6.71 -3.84 14.76
N LEU A 129 -6.93 -5.11 14.42
CA LEU A 129 -6.50 -5.70 13.16
C LEU A 129 -7.56 -5.49 12.07
N THR A 130 -8.84 -5.70 12.38
CA THR A 130 -9.93 -5.51 11.43
C THR A 130 -10.03 -4.05 10.99
N ASP A 131 -9.93 -3.09 11.90
CA ASP A 131 -9.92 -1.67 11.59
C ASP A 131 -8.78 -1.29 10.64
N ARG A 132 -7.58 -1.82 10.87
CA ARG A 132 -6.45 -1.57 9.96
C ARG A 132 -6.75 -2.08 8.57
N LEU A 133 -7.22 -3.32 8.46
CA LEU A 133 -7.52 -3.93 7.17
C LEU A 133 -8.59 -3.15 6.41
N PHE A 134 -9.73 -2.89 7.05
CA PHE A 134 -10.87 -2.28 6.38
C PHE A 134 -10.70 -0.79 6.08
N ARG A 135 -9.90 -0.09 6.87
CA ARG A 135 -9.66 1.34 6.64
C ARG A 135 -8.61 1.62 5.57
N PHE A 136 -7.59 0.78 5.47
CA PHE A 136 -6.40 1.10 4.69
C PHE A 136 -6.12 0.12 3.55
N HIS A 137 -6.56 -1.11 3.66
CA HIS A 137 -6.14 -2.17 2.73
C HIS A 137 -7.31 -2.77 1.94
N LEU A 138 -8.47 -2.94 2.55
CA LEU A 138 -9.68 -3.44 1.87
C LEU A 138 -10.50 -2.26 1.35
N VAL A 139 -9.87 -1.48 0.49
CA VAL A 139 -10.40 -0.26 -0.12
C VAL A 139 -10.20 -0.32 -1.64
N ASP A 140 -11.03 0.41 -2.38
CA ASP A 140 -10.83 0.56 -3.82
C ASP A 140 -9.66 1.51 -4.09
N ASN A 141 -8.49 0.95 -4.33
CA ASN A 141 -7.31 1.68 -4.75
C ASN A 141 -6.74 1.16 -6.09
N VAL A 142 -7.53 0.46 -6.87
CA VAL A 142 -7.14 -0.08 -8.20
C VAL A 142 -6.70 1.04 -9.14
N ARG A 143 -7.29 2.21 -8.99
CA ARG A 143 -6.98 3.41 -9.80
C ARG A 143 -5.89 4.30 -9.22
N GLY A 144 -5.19 3.84 -8.21
CA GLY A 144 -4.14 4.58 -7.53
C GLY A 144 -4.46 4.83 -6.06
N GLN A 145 -4.02 5.97 -5.54
CA GLN A 145 -4.23 6.29 -4.14
C GLN A 145 -5.70 6.59 -3.85
N THR A 146 -6.18 6.08 -2.71
CA THR A 146 -7.46 6.45 -2.12
C THR A 146 -7.25 6.90 -0.69
N LEU A 147 -8.14 7.75 -0.18
CA LEU A 147 -8.11 8.15 1.22
C LEU A 147 -8.60 6.99 2.10
N PRO A 148 -7.99 6.79 3.26
CA PRO A 148 -8.48 5.80 4.21
C PRO A 148 -9.81 6.23 4.79
N PHE A 149 -10.67 5.28 5.12
CA PHE A 149 -11.88 5.56 5.89
C PHE A 149 -11.52 5.94 7.33
N ALA A 150 -12.19 6.95 7.86
CA ALA A 150 -12.09 7.27 9.29
C ALA A 150 -12.83 6.22 10.13
N PRO A 151 -12.49 6.01 11.41
CA PRO A 151 -13.14 4.99 12.23
C PRO A 151 -14.66 5.08 12.26
N GLN A 152 -15.23 6.28 12.32
CA GLN A 152 -16.68 6.52 12.34
C GLN A 152 -17.37 6.25 10.99
N GLU A 153 -16.63 6.11 9.91
CA GLU A 153 -17.13 5.83 8.57
C GLU A 153 -17.27 4.34 8.31
N ILE A 154 -16.62 3.50 9.12
CA ILE A 154 -16.81 2.05 9.12
C ILE A 154 -18.13 1.74 9.83
N LYS A 155 -19.07 1.12 9.12
CA LYS A 155 -20.40 0.77 9.63
C LYS A 155 -20.48 -0.68 10.09
N GLU A 156 -19.77 -1.55 9.40
CA GLU A 156 -19.66 -2.97 9.70
C GLU A 156 -18.21 -3.39 9.45
N ALA A 157 -17.65 -4.18 10.34
CA ALA A 157 -16.31 -4.74 10.22
C ALA A 157 -16.19 -5.99 11.09
N ASN A 158 -16.16 -7.15 10.47
CA ASN A 158 -15.91 -8.41 11.17
C ASN A 158 -15.04 -9.32 10.31
N ILE A 159 -14.18 -10.05 10.96
CA ILE A 159 -13.45 -11.20 10.40
C ILE A 159 -13.55 -12.31 11.43
N ASP A 160 -14.18 -13.40 11.03
CA ASP A 160 -14.35 -14.60 11.82
C ASP A 160 -13.35 -15.66 11.33
N ILE A 161 -12.75 -16.35 12.26
CA ILE A 161 -11.79 -17.41 12.04
C ILE A 161 -12.33 -18.69 12.65
N GLU A 162 -12.39 -19.74 11.87
CA GLU A 162 -12.73 -21.08 12.32
C GLU A 162 -11.48 -21.95 12.30
N ILE A 163 -11.19 -22.64 13.40
CA ILE A 163 -10.13 -23.64 13.46
C ILE A 163 -10.64 -24.92 12.80
N LYS A 164 -10.25 -25.15 11.56
CA LYS A 164 -10.75 -26.30 10.78
C LYS A 164 -10.10 -27.61 11.16
N ASN A 165 -8.85 -27.54 11.61
CA ASN A 165 -8.08 -28.73 11.92
C ASN A 165 -6.87 -28.37 12.80
N ARG A 166 -6.49 -29.28 13.71
CA ARG A 166 -5.26 -29.21 14.48
C ARG A 166 -4.55 -30.54 14.48
N LYS A 167 -3.39 -30.61 13.87
CA LYS A 167 -2.51 -31.80 13.85
C LYS A 167 -1.18 -31.48 14.52
N GLY A 168 -1.09 -31.81 15.80
CA GLY A 168 0.10 -31.47 16.58
C GLY A 168 0.29 -29.97 16.68
N ASN A 169 1.35 -29.46 16.05
CA ASN A 169 1.67 -28.03 16.06
C ASN A 169 1.09 -27.25 14.86
N ILE A 170 0.48 -27.93 13.92
CA ILE A 170 -0.08 -27.30 12.72
C ILE A 170 -1.57 -27.04 12.91
N VAL A 171 -1.98 -25.81 12.69
CA VAL A 171 -3.36 -25.35 12.80
C VAL A 171 -3.82 -24.82 11.44
N GLU A 172 -4.89 -25.39 10.91
CA GLU A 172 -5.53 -24.95 9.67
C GLU A 172 -6.76 -24.09 9.99
N LEU A 173 -6.83 -22.93 9.32
CA LEU A 173 -7.83 -21.91 9.57
C LEU A 173 -8.70 -21.70 8.33
N ALA A 174 -9.99 -21.50 8.53
CA ALA A 174 -10.85 -20.83 7.57
C ALA A 174 -11.10 -19.39 8.05
N ILE A 175 -11.15 -18.47 7.11
CA ILE A 175 -11.32 -17.04 7.37
C ILE A 175 -12.52 -16.57 6.57
N GLU A 176 -13.48 -15.93 7.25
CA GLU A 176 -14.62 -15.28 6.61
C GLU A 176 -14.81 -13.90 7.20
N GLY A 177 -15.29 -12.96 6.39
CA GLY A 177 -15.49 -11.61 6.91
C GLY A 177 -16.28 -10.71 5.96
N ALA A 178 -16.70 -9.59 6.52
CA ALA A 178 -17.40 -8.56 5.77
C ALA A 178 -17.10 -7.18 6.33
N SER A 179 -17.11 -6.17 5.46
CA SER A 179 -17.12 -4.79 5.89
C SER A 179 -18.06 -3.93 5.08
N LYS A 180 -18.44 -2.81 5.68
CA LYS A 180 -19.20 -1.77 5.04
C LYS A 180 -18.72 -0.42 5.53
N ALA A 181 -18.29 0.41 4.62
CA ALA A 181 -17.83 1.75 4.90
C ALA A 181 -18.55 2.78 4.01
N ASN A 182 -18.78 3.95 4.57
CA ASN A 182 -19.36 5.08 3.84
C ASN A 182 -18.78 6.38 4.39
N ALA A 183 -18.23 7.17 3.47
CA ALA A 183 -17.71 8.50 3.73
C ALA A 183 -18.32 9.50 2.75
N LYS A 184 -18.35 10.76 3.15
CA LYS A 184 -18.69 11.88 2.29
C LYS A 184 -17.58 12.92 2.38
N GLY A 185 -17.15 13.42 1.25
CA GLY A 185 -16.10 14.42 1.25
C GLY A 185 -15.62 14.82 -0.15
N PRO A 186 -14.57 15.65 -0.19
CA PRO A 186 -13.98 16.14 -1.41
C PRO A 186 -13.09 15.07 -2.04
N TRP A 187 -13.64 14.25 -2.90
CA TRP A 187 -12.92 13.21 -3.62
C TRP A 187 -12.36 13.76 -4.92
N LEU A 188 -11.11 13.37 -5.23
CA LEU A 188 -10.51 13.61 -6.53
C LEU A 188 -11.06 12.57 -7.51
N LEU A 189 -11.82 13.04 -8.48
CA LEU A 189 -12.35 12.21 -9.54
C LEU A 189 -11.73 12.62 -10.88
N GLY A 190 -11.28 11.62 -11.61
CA GLY A 190 -10.78 11.80 -12.96
C GLY A 190 -9.30 12.12 -13.06
N ASP A 191 -8.83 12.13 -14.28
CA ASP A 191 -7.40 12.09 -14.59
C ASP A 191 -6.73 13.47 -14.54
N ASN A 192 -7.49 14.53 -14.64
CA ASN A 192 -6.95 15.88 -14.84
C ASN A 192 -7.40 16.91 -13.79
N ASP A 193 -8.27 16.52 -12.87
CA ASP A 193 -8.74 17.42 -11.83
C ASP A 193 -8.07 17.09 -10.49
N TRP A 194 -7.12 17.94 -10.12
CA TRP A 194 -6.38 17.83 -8.86
C TRP A 194 -7.00 18.64 -7.73
N THR A 195 -8.05 19.40 -8.04
CA THR A 195 -8.76 20.20 -7.05
C THR A 195 -10.16 19.63 -6.88
N PRO A 196 -10.47 19.02 -5.74
CA PRO A 196 -11.82 18.55 -5.50
C PRO A 196 -12.77 19.74 -5.40
N ASN A 197 -13.78 19.75 -6.26
CA ASN A 197 -14.76 20.81 -6.36
C ASN A 197 -16.18 20.37 -5.96
N HIS A 198 -16.33 19.11 -5.62
CA HIS A 198 -17.61 18.52 -5.19
C HIS A 198 -17.44 17.63 -3.97
N GLU A 199 -18.42 17.62 -3.12
CA GLU A 199 -18.58 16.58 -2.10
C GLU A 199 -19.34 15.40 -2.70
N LEU A 200 -18.75 14.23 -2.60
CA LEU A 200 -19.31 12.99 -3.15
C LEU A 200 -19.38 11.92 -2.06
N ASP A 201 -20.36 11.07 -2.19
CA ASP A 201 -20.43 9.86 -1.38
C ASP A 201 -19.40 8.84 -1.91
N HIS A 202 -18.66 8.26 -0.99
CA HIS A 202 -17.72 7.19 -1.25
C HIS A 202 -18.01 6.03 -0.32
N SER A 203 -18.33 4.89 -0.88
CA SER A 203 -18.67 3.70 -0.11
C SER A 203 -18.02 2.46 -0.67
N ILE A 204 -17.79 1.49 0.20
CA ILE A 204 -17.32 0.16 -0.15
C ILE A 204 -18.01 -0.89 0.71
N ASN A 205 -18.37 -2.01 0.10
CA ASN A 205 -18.77 -3.22 0.79
C ASN A 205 -17.79 -4.31 0.37
N THR A 206 -17.26 -5.04 1.34
CA THR A 206 -16.36 -6.17 1.08
C THR A 206 -16.91 -7.44 1.68
N ASN A 207 -16.71 -8.55 0.99
CA ASN A 207 -16.86 -9.88 1.55
C ASN A 207 -15.51 -10.57 1.42
N LEU A 208 -15.13 -11.30 2.43
CA LEU A 208 -13.83 -11.97 2.51
C LEU A 208 -14.04 -13.46 2.71
N MET A 209 -13.19 -14.24 2.07
CA MET A 209 -13.01 -15.65 2.38
C MET A 209 -11.54 -16.00 2.24
N GLY A 210 -11.08 -16.95 3.04
CA GLY A 210 -9.69 -17.34 2.99
C GLY A 210 -9.37 -18.57 3.81
N SER A 211 -8.12 -18.98 3.73
CA SER A 211 -7.55 -20.03 4.52
C SER A 211 -6.13 -19.71 4.93
N ALA A 212 -5.68 -20.27 6.03
CA ALA A 212 -4.33 -20.12 6.48
C ALA A 212 -3.84 -21.35 7.23
N THR A 213 -2.54 -21.54 7.26
CA THR A 213 -1.87 -22.57 8.05
C THR A 213 -0.88 -21.92 8.99
N TYR A 214 -0.99 -22.20 10.28
CA TYR A 214 -0.12 -21.67 11.32
C TYR A 214 0.66 -22.78 12.01
N ASP A 215 1.96 -22.56 12.23
CA ASP A 215 2.82 -23.46 12.99
C ASP A 215 3.04 -22.89 14.41
N LEU A 216 2.52 -23.57 15.42
CA LEU A 216 2.60 -23.17 16.83
C LEU A 216 4.04 -23.18 17.38
N VAL A 217 4.94 -24.01 16.83
CA VAL A 217 6.35 -24.05 17.26
C VAL A 217 7.15 -22.95 16.61
N LEU A 218 6.94 -22.72 15.33
CA LEU A 218 7.60 -21.63 14.59
C LEU A 218 6.97 -20.27 14.87
N GLU A 219 5.81 -20.24 15.53
CA GLU A 219 5.02 -19.04 15.84
C GLU A 219 4.76 -18.18 14.59
N LYS A 220 4.43 -18.80 13.45
CA LYS A 220 4.20 -18.10 12.19
C LYS A 220 3.23 -18.79 11.26
N PHE A 221 2.63 -18.01 10.39
CA PHE A 221 1.90 -18.54 9.23
C PHE A 221 2.88 -19.13 8.22
N THR A 222 2.62 -20.34 7.78
CA THR A 222 3.34 -21.00 6.69
C THR A 222 2.61 -20.83 5.36
N GLU A 223 1.29 -20.67 5.42
CA GLU A 223 0.43 -20.36 4.29
C GLU A 223 -0.64 -19.35 4.72
N PHE A 224 -1.00 -18.42 3.83
CA PHE A 224 -2.06 -17.45 4.06
C PHE A 224 -2.61 -16.97 2.71
N GLU A 225 -3.89 -17.19 2.49
CA GLU A 225 -4.60 -16.72 1.31
C GLU A 225 -5.97 -16.18 1.73
N MET A 226 -6.34 -15.01 1.19
CA MET A 226 -7.61 -14.36 1.46
C MET A 226 -8.06 -13.57 0.22
N VAL A 227 -9.30 -13.73 -0.15
CA VAL A 227 -9.94 -13.06 -1.31
C VAL A 227 -11.13 -12.25 -0.86
#